data_5e5c7f8fc52459916c7c6fc3ed205411
#
_entry.id   5e5c7f8fc52459916c7c6fc3ed205411
#
_cell.length_a   1.000
_cell.length_b   1.000
_cell.length_c   1.000
_cell.angle_alpha   90.00
_cell.angle_beta   90.00
_cell.angle_gamma   90.00
#
_symmetry.space_group_name_H-M   'P 1'
#
loop_
_entity.id
_entity.type
_entity.pdbx_description
1 polymer ?
#
loop_
_entity_poly.entity_id
_entity_poly.type
_entity_poly.pdbx_seq_one_letter_code
_entity_poly.pdbx_strand_id
1 'polypeptide(L)'
;LKKKNIHFIGAGVSGGSKGARFGPSIMPGGDEECYNNLKPIFEATSAKVNGDPCVTYLGNTSSGHYVKMIHNGIEYAIMQLISENYHILKYGLKKSNKEIHQVFKSWNEGMLESYLIEITRDIFNASDKESGNHLVDMILDKAKQKGTGKWTSQSAMDFGVSIPTIDSSVSMRIISSFKSLREKGENIFGKNKINDKNIDTKDLEKSLIFSFVISFAQGLSQLKAASDEKSYDLNFEKICKIWRGGCIIRARLLENFMKAFNKKNDLSNLLFDEDISSIINNTVNAARKVSVYCINNQIPAYSLLSSLSYFDAIKTSRLPMNLIQAQRDCFGEHTFERIDKPGTFHYNNWQD
;
A
#
# COMPACT_ATOMS: atom_id res chain seq x y z
N LEU A 1 0.31 -17.34 28.94
CA LEU A 1 0.67 -16.27 29.87
C LEU A 1 -0.51 -15.95 30.78
N LYS A 2 -1.70 -15.72 30.25
CA LYS A 2 -2.92 -15.42 31.02
C LYS A 2 -3.19 -16.45 32.13
N LYS A 3 -3.02 -17.77 31.84
CA LYS A 3 -3.14 -18.84 32.87
C LYS A 3 -2.15 -18.72 34.04
N LYS A 4 -1.09 -17.94 33.90
CA LYS A 4 -0.05 -17.70 34.93
C LYS A 4 -0.15 -16.30 35.52
N ASN A 5 -1.24 -15.59 35.26
CA ASN A 5 -1.44 -14.18 35.64
C ASN A 5 -0.30 -13.25 35.17
N ILE A 6 0.24 -13.54 33.97
CA ILE A 6 1.25 -12.70 33.33
C ILE A 6 0.58 -11.92 32.20
N HIS A 7 0.62 -10.60 32.32
CA HIS A 7 0.15 -9.67 31.28
C HIS A 7 1.11 -9.64 30.09
N PHE A 8 0.58 -9.46 28.91
CA PHE A 8 1.35 -9.39 27.68
C PHE A 8 0.83 -8.26 26.80
N ILE A 9 1.76 -7.40 26.36
CA ILE A 9 1.51 -6.36 25.37
C ILE A 9 2.35 -6.65 24.12
N GLY A 10 1.69 -6.84 22.99
CA GLY A 10 2.31 -6.93 21.69
C GLY A 10 2.39 -5.55 21.04
N ALA A 11 3.55 -4.89 21.11
CA ALA A 11 3.72 -3.55 20.57
C ALA A 11 4.45 -3.58 19.22
N GLY A 12 3.76 -3.27 18.13
CA GLY A 12 4.37 -2.95 16.84
C GLY A 12 5.01 -1.57 16.89
N VAL A 13 6.22 -1.41 16.32
CA VAL A 13 6.94 -0.14 16.32
C VAL A 13 7.39 0.20 14.89
N SER A 14 7.23 1.44 14.49
CA SER A 14 7.71 1.96 13.20
C SER A 14 8.53 3.24 13.40
N GLY A 15 9.35 3.62 12.40
CA GLY A 15 10.12 4.85 12.40
C GLY A 15 11.60 4.68 12.07
N GLY A 16 12.09 3.42 12.01
CA GLY A 16 13.50 3.13 11.75
C GLY A 16 14.43 3.77 12.79
N SER A 17 15.67 4.04 12.40
CA SER A 17 16.68 4.66 13.29
C SER A 17 16.30 6.08 13.73
N LYS A 18 15.68 6.87 12.87
CA LYS A 18 15.17 8.21 13.23
C LYS A 18 14.05 8.11 14.27
N GLY A 19 13.08 7.21 14.07
CA GLY A 19 12.00 6.98 15.03
C GLY A 19 12.53 6.49 16.39
N ALA A 20 13.49 5.57 16.41
CA ALA A 20 14.12 5.10 17.63
C ALA A 20 14.76 6.24 18.45
N ARG A 21 15.30 7.26 17.77
CA ARG A 21 15.97 8.39 18.41
C ARG A 21 15.04 9.54 18.79
N PHE A 22 14.05 9.83 17.97
CA PHE A 22 13.23 11.05 18.07
C PHE A 22 11.76 10.79 18.38
N GLY A 23 11.39 9.55 18.59
CA GLY A 23 10.02 9.08 18.84
C GLY A 23 9.45 8.27 17.69
N PRO A 24 9.09 7.00 17.92
CA PRO A 24 8.43 6.14 16.94
C PRO A 24 6.92 6.30 16.96
N SER A 25 6.24 5.77 15.95
CA SER A 25 4.84 5.36 16.05
C SER A 25 4.78 4.01 16.76
N ILE A 26 3.98 3.90 17.82
CA ILE A 26 3.85 2.68 18.62
C ILE A 26 2.42 2.14 18.49
N MET A 27 2.31 0.85 18.21
CA MET A 27 1.06 0.12 17.95
C MET A 27 0.88 -0.98 18.99
N PRO A 28 0.48 -0.66 20.25
CA PRO A 28 0.28 -1.64 21.32
C PRO A 28 -1.08 -2.32 21.19
N GLY A 29 -1.10 -3.65 21.37
CA GLY A 29 -2.28 -4.46 21.53
C GLY A 29 -2.05 -5.52 22.61
N GLY A 30 -3.11 -6.05 23.20
CA GLY A 30 -3.03 -7.04 24.25
C GLY A 30 -3.94 -6.75 25.42
N ASP A 31 -3.45 -6.86 26.63
CA ASP A 31 -4.20 -6.58 27.85
C ASP A 31 -4.38 -5.07 28.04
N GLU A 32 -5.61 -4.60 28.12
CA GLU A 32 -5.91 -3.16 28.19
C GLU A 32 -5.51 -2.55 29.54
N GLU A 33 -5.66 -3.30 30.64
CA GLU A 33 -5.23 -2.83 31.96
C GLU A 33 -3.71 -2.65 32.00
N CYS A 34 -2.99 -3.62 31.45
CA CYS A 34 -1.54 -3.53 31.30
C CYS A 34 -1.14 -2.35 30.43
N TYR A 35 -1.85 -2.12 29.31
CA TYR A 35 -1.60 -0.95 28.48
C TYR A 35 -1.80 0.36 29.26
N ASN A 36 -2.85 0.48 30.05
CA ASN A 36 -3.14 1.69 30.83
C ASN A 36 -2.03 1.99 31.83
N ASN A 37 -1.42 0.97 32.45
CA ASN A 37 -0.26 1.10 33.33
C ASN A 37 1.00 1.56 32.58
N LEU A 38 1.17 1.16 31.32
CA LEU A 38 2.32 1.52 30.48
C LEU A 38 2.11 2.79 29.65
N LYS A 39 0.88 3.27 29.54
CA LYS A 39 0.48 4.42 28.72
C LYS A 39 1.39 5.65 28.90
N PRO A 40 1.72 6.10 30.14
CA PRO A 40 2.61 7.27 30.31
C PRO A 40 3.98 7.07 29.67
N ILE A 41 4.53 5.85 29.72
CA ILE A 41 5.83 5.51 29.11
C ILE A 41 5.72 5.53 27.58
N PHE A 42 4.68 4.92 27.01
CA PHE A 42 4.43 4.92 25.57
C PHE A 42 4.22 6.32 25.03
N GLU A 43 3.42 7.16 25.71
CA GLU A 43 3.18 8.55 25.30
C GLU A 43 4.43 9.42 25.40
N ALA A 44 5.26 9.20 26.41
CA ALA A 44 6.52 9.93 26.58
C ALA A 44 7.55 9.59 25.50
N THR A 45 7.58 8.33 25.04
CA THR A 45 8.58 7.82 24.09
C THR A 45 8.15 7.92 22.64
N SER A 46 6.85 8.05 22.35
CA SER A 46 6.33 8.13 20.99
C SER A 46 6.57 9.49 20.34
N ALA A 47 6.54 9.52 19.00
CA ALA A 47 6.45 10.76 18.23
C ALA A 47 5.20 11.55 18.63
N LYS A 48 5.24 12.86 18.41
CA LYS A 48 4.09 13.74 18.63
C LYS A 48 3.79 14.56 17.38
N VAL A 49 2.51 14.67 17.05
CA VAL A 49 2.00 15.50 15.95
C VAL A 49 0.94 16.44 16.52
N ASN A 50 1.19 17.75 16.46
CA ASN A 50 0.35 18.78 17.05
C ASN A 50 0.05 18.54 18.56
N GLY A 51 1.04 18.01 19.30
CA GLY A 51 0.91 17.65 20.72
C GLY A 51 0.33 16.25 20.98
N ASP A 52 -0.32 15.63 19.99
CA ASP A 52 -0.87 14.27 20.11
C ASP A 52 0.23 13.20 20.02
N PRO A 53 0.33 12.26 20.97
CA PRO A 53 1.26 11.15 20.89
C PRO A 53 0.88 10.15 19.79
N CYS A 54 1.86 9.68 19.03
CA CYS A 54 1.67 8.66 18.00
C CYS A 54 1.66 7.25 18.60
N VAL A 55 0.82 7.05 19.60
CA VAL A 55 0.54 5.77 20.26
C VAL A 55 -0.91 5.73 20.71
N THR A 56 -1.56 4.58 20.57
CA THR A 56 -2.88 4.31 21.14
C THR A 56 -3.06 2.81 21.34
N TYR A 57 -3.92 2.42 22.27
CA TYR A 57 -4.36 1.02 22.38
C TYR A 57 -5.11 0.59 21.12
N LEU A 58 -4.72 -0.54 20.55
CA LEU A 58 -5.25 -1.04 19.28
C LEU A 58 -6.07 -2.33 19.43
N GLY A 59 -6.57 -2.59 20.63
CA GLY A 59 -7.40 -3.76 20.88
C GLY A 59 -6.63 -4.94 21.50
N ASN A 60 -7.30 -6.05 21.60
CA ASN A 60 -6.84 -7.20 22.37
C ASN A 60 -5.79 -8.06 21.63
N THR A 61 -5.22 -9.02 22.32
CA THR A 61 -4.36 -10.10 21.83
C THR A 61 -3.17 -9.59 20.97
N SER A 62 -3.12 -9.95 19.70
CA SER A 62 -2.01 -9.63 18.76
C SER A 62 -2.32 -8.45 17.83
N SER A 63 -3.38 -7.70 18.09
CA SER A 63 -3.86 -6.59 17.24
C SER A 63 -2.75 -5.59 16.87
N GLY A 64 -1.93 -5.18 17.84
CA GLY A 64 -0.84 -4.24 17.61
C GLY A 64 0.22 -4.75 16.62
N HIS A 65 0.60 -6.02 16.74
CA HIS A 65 1.51 -6.65 15.76
C HIS A 65 0.87 -6.78 14.38
N TYR A 66 -0.43 -7.10 14.33
CA TYR A 66 -1.15 -7.20 13.07
C TYR A 66 -1.25 -5.85 12.36
N VAL A 67 -1.62 -4.80 13.08
CA VAL A 67 -1.64 -3.42 12.54
C VAL A 67 -0.25 -3.03 12.02
N LYS A 68 0.82 -3.38 12.73
CA LYS A 68 2.19 -3.11 12.26
C LYS A 68 2.56 -3.90 11.01
N MET A 69 2.11 -5.13 10.88
CA MET A 69 2.34 -5.94 9.68
C MET A 69 1.67 -5.30 8.45
N ILE A 70 0.42 -4.88 8.58
CA ILE A 70 -0.32 -4.21 7.51
C ILE A 70 0.29 -2.85 7.16
N HIS A 71 0.72 -2.06 8.16
CA HIS A 71 1.52 -0.85 7.93
C HIS A 71 2.70 -1.13 6.98
N ASN A 72 3.42 -2.23 7.19
CA ASN A 72 4.54 -2.59 6.32
C ASN A 72 4.09 -3.03 4.92
N GLY A 73 2.94 -3.68 4.78
CA GLY A 73 2.36 -4.00 3.47
C GLY A 73 2.06 -2.72 2.65
N ILE A 74 1.43 -1.73 3.29
CA ILE A 74 1.19 -0.41 2.69
C ILE A 74 2.52 0.26 2.32
N GLU A 75 3.52 0.21 3.20
CA GLU A 75 4.87 0.73 2.95
C GLU A 75 5.49 0.12 1.69
N TYR A 76 5.35 -1.19 1.48
CA TYR A 76 5.85 -1.87 0.28
C TYR A 76 5.19 -1.34 -0.99
N ALA A 77 3.86 -1.19 -0.99
CA ALA A 77 3.13 -0.64 -2.13
C ALA A 77 3.57 0.79 -2.45
N ILE A 78 3.64 1.66 -1.44
CA ILE A 78 4.06 3.06 -1.61
C ILE A 78 5.48 3.16 -2.16
N MET A 79 6.43 2.39 -1.62
CA MET A 79 7.82 2.37 -2.12
C MET A 79 7.89 1.90 -3.57
N GLN A 80 7.12 0.88 -3.94
CA GLN A 80 7.06 0.38 -5.32
C GLN A 80 6.48 1.43 -6.26
N LEU A 81 5.39 2.09 -5.89
CA LEU A 81 4.75 3.15 -6.68
C LEU A 81 5.68 4.35 -6.90
N ILE A 82 6.44 4.75 -5.87
CA ILE A 82 7.48 5.80 -6.00
C ILE A 82 8.57 5.34 -6.97
N SER A 83 9.02 4.08 -6.88
CA SER A 83 10.03 3.51 -7.75
C SER A 83 9.56 3.42 -9.21
N GLU A 84 8.29 3.09 -9.45
CA GLU A 84 7.69 3.09 -10.79
C GLU A 84 7.65 4.52 -11.37
N ASN A 85 7.27 5.51 -10.59
CA ASN A 85 7.32 6.92 -10.99
C ASN A 85 8.75 7.40 -11.27
N TYR A 86 9.73 7.01 -10.43
CA TYR A 86 11.14 7.24 -10.73
C TYR A 86 11.56 6.65 -12.08
N HIS A 87 11.18 5.42 -12.36
CA HIS A 87 11.50 4.76 -13.64
C HIS A 87 10.91 5.54 -14.83
N ILE A 88 9.67 6.00 -14.72
CA ILE A 88 9.03 6.83 -15.75
C ILE A 88 9.77 8.17 -15.91
N LEU A 89 10.09 8.85 -14.82
CA LEU A 89 10.84 10.12 -14.87
C LEU A 89 12.21 9.95 -15.50
N LYS A 90 12.98 8.95 -15.05
CA LYS A 90 14.36 8.73 -15.50
C LYS A 90 14.45 8.22 -16.94
N TYR A 91 13.72 7.15 -17.25
CA TYR A 91 13.85 6.44 -18.51
C TYR A 91 12.76 6.82 -19.51
N GLY A 92 11.57 7.14 -19.08
CA GLY A 92 10.46 7.60 -19.91
C GLY A 92 10.64 9.06 -20.35
N LEU A 93 10.66 9.97 -19.39
CA LEU A 93 10.76 11.41 -19.63
C LEU A 93 12.19 11.94 -19.75
N LYS A 94 13.20 11.06 -19.59
CA LYS A 94 14.64 11.39 -19.73
C LYS A 94 15.11 12.49 -18.77
N LYS A 95 14.53 12.58 -17.59
CA LYS A 95 14.92 13.57 -16.59
C LYS A 95 16.26 13.22 -15.94
N SER A 96 17.08 14.23 -15.73
CA SER A 96 18.29 14.14 -14.90
C SER A 96 17.93 13.95 -13.43
N ASN A 97 18.86 13.44 -12.63
CA ASN A 97 18.65 13.27 -11.17
C ASN A 97 18.34 14.61 -10.48
N LYS A 98 18.93 15.71 -10.94
CA LYS A 98 18.64 17.06 -10.44
C LYS A 98 17.18 17.47 -10.71
N GLU A 99 16.66 17.18 -11.90
CA GLU A 99 15.26 17.44 -12.23
C GLU A 99 14.32 16.52 -11.43
N ILE A 100 14.67 15.23 -11.26
CA ILE A 100 13.90 14.29 -10.45
C ILE A 100 13.84 14.76 -8.98
N HIS A 101 14.98 15.23 -8.43
CA HIS A 101 14.99 15.88 -7.11
C HIS A 101 13.97 17.02 -7.01
N GLN A 102 13.92 17.91 -8.02
CA GLN A 102 12.97 19.04 -8.01
C GLN A 102 11.52 18.57 -8.12
N VAL A 103 11.24 17.53 -8.90
CA VAL A 103 9.89 16.94 -8.99
C VAL A 103 9.45 16.41 -7.63
N PHE A 104 10.26 15.58 -6.96
CA PHE A 104 9.91 15.05 -5.63
C PHE A 104 9.86 16.14 -4.55
N LYS A 105 10.69 17.20 -4.68
CA LYS A 105 10.60 18.37 -3.81
C LYS A 105 9.24 19.06 -3.94
N SER A 106 8.81 19.34 -5.16
CA SER A 106 7.49 19.95 -5.43
C SER A 106 6.33 19.05 -4.94
N TRP A 107 6.40 17.74 -5.19
CA TRP A 107 5.37 16.82 -4.72
C TRP A 107 5.27 16.74 -3.20
N ASN A 108 6.39 16.95 -2.48
CA ASN A 108 6.40 16.97 -1.01
C ASN A 108 5.84 18.26 -0.41
N GLU A 109 5.54 19.27 -1.21
CA GLU A 109 4.86 20.50 -0.79
C GLU A 109 3.33 20.42 -0.95
N GLY A 110 2.82 19.34 -1.61
CA GLY A 110 1.43 19.10 -1.94
C GLY A 110 0.76 17.97 -1.17
N MET A 111 -0.18 17.30 -1.83
CA MET A 111 -0.95 16.18 -1.27
C MET A 111 -0.09 14.92 -1.06
N LEU A 112 1.02 14.78 -1.77
CA LEU A 112 1.99 13.69 -1.63
C LEU A 112 2.99 13.93 -0.49
N GLU A 113 2.91 15.04 0.26
CA GLU A 113 3.76 15.28 1.44
C GLU A 113 3.78 14.04 2.33
N SER A 114 4.96 13.41 2.42
CA SER A 114 5.15 12.16 3.15
C SER A 114 6.63 11.88 3.42
N TYR A 115 6.90 11.04 4.40
CA TYR A 115 8.28 10.64 4.72
C TYR A 115 8.98 9.96 3.53
N LEU A 116 8.30 9.09 2.81
CA LEU A 116 8.89 8.39 1.67
C LEU A 116 9.18 9.34 0.48
N ILE A 117 8.34 10.32 0.22
CA ILE A 117 8.61 11.37 -0.79
C ILE A 117 9.76 12.29 -0.34
N GLU A 118 9.77 12.68 0.94
CA GLU A 118 10.86 13.47 1.55
C GLU A 118 12.22 12.79 1.36
N ILE A 119 12.35 11.54 1.79
CA ILE A 119 13.63 10.81 1.66
C ILE A 119 13.99 10.50 0.20
N THR A 120 13.00 10.30 -0.67
CA THR A 120 13.24 10.11 -2.11
C THR A 120 13.85 11.37 -2.71
N ARG A 121 13.32 12.55 -2.40
CA ARG A 121 13.94 13.84 -2.77
C ARG A 121 15.41 13.89 -2.34
N ASP A 122 15.70 13.53 -1.09
CA ASP A 122 17.05 13.62 -0.53
C ASP A 122 18.02 12.61 -1.16
N ILE A 123 17.54 11.40 -1.50
CA ILE A 123 18.29 10.36 -2.22
C ILE A 123 18.84 10.89 -3.55
N PHE A 124 18.05 11.64 -4.31
CA PHE A 124 18.50 12.20 -5.59
C PHE A 124 19.52 13.34 -5.48
N ASN A 125 19.74 13.85 -4.27
CA ASN A 125 20.79 14.85 -4.00
C ASN A 125 22.09 14.22 -3.46
N ALA A 126 22.09 12.92 -3.16
CA ALA A 126 23.25 12.24 -2.62
C ALA A 126 24.26 11.89 -3.73
N SER A 127 25.54 12.30 -3.52
CA SER A 127 26.65 11.96 -4.41
C SER A 127 27.44 10.79 -3.85
N ASP A 128 27.90 9.93 -4.75
CA ASP A 128 28.89 8.90 -4.43
C ASP A 128 30.28 9.51 -4.39
N LYS A 129 30.98 9.33 -3.28
CA LYS A 129 32.30 9.93 -3.07
C LYS A 129 33.41 9.25 -3.88
N GLU A 130 33.20 8.01 -4.30
CA GLU A 130 34.20 7.23 -5.04
C GLU A 130 34.14 7.51 -6.54
N SER A 131 32.94 7.49 -7.12
CA SER A 131 32.77 7.66 -8.57
C SER A 131 32.47 9.10 -9.01
N GLY A 132 32.06 9.98 -8.07
CA GLY A 132 31.57 11.33 -8.37
C GLY A 132 30.16 11.38 -8.97
N ASN A 133 29.51 10.24 -9.20
CA ASN A 133 28.16 10.13 -9.73
C ASN A 133 27.12 10.31 -8.62
N HIS A 134 25.83 10.39 -8.99
CA HIS A 134 24.76 10.28 -8.00
C HIS A 134 24.73 8.87 -7.40
N LEU A 135 24.68 8.76 -6.07
CA LEU A 135 24.76 7.48 -5.38
C LEU A 135 23.67 6.50 -5.84
N VAL A 136 22.45 6.98 -6.12
CA VAL A 136 21.33 6.14 -6.58
C VAL A 136 21.64 5.40 -7.89
N ASP A 137 22.44 5.97 -8.77
CA ASP A 137 22.84 5.36 -10.05
C ASP A 137 23.90 4.25 -9.85
N MET A 138 24.56 4.21 -8.68
CA MET A 138 25.57 3.20 -8.33
C MET A 138 24.98 2.02 -7.56
N ILE A 139 23.72 2.10 -7.15
CA ILE A 139 23.04 1.04 -6.38
C ILE A 139 22.50 -0.03 -7.34
N LEU A 140 22.81 -1.30 -7.05
CA LEU A 140 22.28 -2.44 -7.79
C LEU A 140 20.76 -2.55 -7.64
N ASP A 141 20.06 -2.76 -8.74
CA ASP A 141 18.60 -2.84 -8.85
C ASP A 141 17.99 -4.15 -8.28
N LYS A 142 18.35 -4.46 -7.02
CA LYS A 142 17.83 -5.59 -6.22
C LYS A 142 17.28 -5.07 -4.91
N ALA A 143 15.98 -5.22 -4.68
CA ALA A 143 15.34 -4.81 -3.44
C ALA A 143 15.17 -6.02 -2.49
N LYS A 144 15.88 -6.01 -1.36
CA LYS A 144 15.74 -7.04 -0.30
C LYS A 144 14.46 -6.83 0.50
N GLN A 145 13.98 -7.90 1.15
CA GLN A 145 12.84 -7.87 2.06
C GLN A 145 13.08 -8.74 3.30
N LYS A 146 12.44 -8.38 4.43
CA LYS A 146 12.48 -9.14 5.69
C LYS A 146 11.23 -10.01 5.92
N GLY A 147 10.32 -10.10 4.94
CA GLY A 147 9.16 -10.99 4.95
C GLY A 147 7.83 -10.36 5.36
N THR A 148 7.78 -9.15 5.94
CA THR A 148 6.52 -8.54 6.41
C THR A 148 5.53 -8.26 5.28
N GLY A 149 5.98 -7.86 4.08
CA GLY A 149 5.12 -7.72 2.91
C GLY A 149 4.52 -9.07 2.48
N LYS A 150 5.35 -10.13 2.43
CA LYS A 150 4.88 -11.49 2.16
C LYS A 150 3.82 -11.94 3.17
N TRP A 151 4.02 -11.69 4.46
CA TRP A 151 3.04 -12.06 5.48
C TRP A 151 1.73 -11.27 5.35
N THR A 152 1.80 -10.00 4.92
CA THR A 152 0.60 -9.21 4.60
C THR A 152 -0.20 -9.87 3.48
N SER A 153 0.44 -10.25 2.38
CA SER A 153 -0.19 -10.95 1.24
C SER A 153 -0.78 -12.30 1.64
N GLN A 154 -0.04 -13.11 2.39
CA GLN A 154 -0.52 -14.41 2.87
C GLN A 154 -1.76 -14.24 3.75
N SER A 155 -1.70 -13.33 4.71
CA SER A 155 -2.84 -13.06 5.60
C SER A 155 -4.05 -12.48 4.87
N ALA A 156 -3.85 -11.67 3.81
CA ALA A 156 -4.96 -11.19 2.99
C ALA A 156 -5.70 -12.33 2.29
N MET A 157 -4.97 -13.32 1.78
CA MET A 157 -5.57 -14.52 1.19
C MET A 157 -6.33 -15.34 2.24
N ASP A 158 -5.78 -15.49 3.46
CA ASP A 158 -6.44 -16.20 4.56
C ASP A 158 -7.77 -15.53 4.97
N PHE A 159 -7.85 -14.19 4.93
CA PHE A 159 -9.06 -13.43 5.22
C PHE A 159 -9.96 -13.17 4.00
N GLY A 160 -9.59 -13.65 2.81
CA GLY A 160 -10.35 -13.41 1.58
C GLY A 160 -10.39 -11.93 1.16
N VAL A 161 -9.33 -11.16 1.42
CA VAL A 161 -9.25 -9.73 1.09
C VAL A 161 -8.35 -9.50 -0.11
N SER A 162 -8.85 -8.75 -1.09
CA SER A 162 -8.08 -8.39 -2.30
C SER A 162 -7.19 -7.17 -2.04
N ILE A 163 -5.87 -7.36 -2.15
CA ILE A 163 -4.86 -6.29 -1.97
C ILE A 163 -3.82 -6.25 -3.11
N PRO A 164 -4.25 -6.27 -4.39
CA PRO A 164 -3.35 -6.52 -5.52
C PRO A 164 -2.23 -5.47 -5.67
N THR A 165 -2.39 -4.25 -5.20
CA THR A 165 -1.33 -3.23 -5.21
C THR A 165 -0.18 -3.60 -4.26
N ILE A 166 -0.51 -4.13 -3.09
CA ILE A 166 0.47 -4.62 -2.11
C ILE A 166 1.11 -5.92 -2.64
N ASP A 167 0.33 -6.86 -3.15
CA ASP A 167 0.81 -8.14 -3.68
C ASP A 167 1.79 -7.94 -4.84
N SER A 168 1.46 -7.04 -5.76
CA SER A 168 2.32 -6.70 -6.90
C SER A 168 3.66 -6.10 -6.45
N SER A 169 3.68 -5.31 -5.37
CA SER A 169 4.91 -4.76 -4.81
C SER A 169 5.82 -5.85 -4.23
N VAL A 170 5.24 -6.85 -3.57
CA VAL A 170 5.98 -8.02 -3.05
C VAL A 170 6.54 -8.84 -4.21
N SER A 171 5.71 -9.10 -5.24
CA SER A 171 6.11 -9.80 -6.45
C SER A 171 7.26 -9.10 -7.18
N MET A 172 7.20 -7.76 -7.30
CA MET A 172 8.25 -6.98 -7.96
C MET A 172 9.58 -7.05 -7.20
N ARG A 173 9.58 -7.07 -5.86
CA ARG A 173 10.81 -7.31 -5.08
C ARG A 173 11.40 -8.69 -5.35
N ILE A 174 10.56 -9.71 -5.49
CA ILE A 174 11.00 -11.07 -5.84
C ILE A 174 11.65 -11.07 -7.23
N ILE A 175 10.99 -10.51 -8.25
CA ILE A 175 11.54 -10.42 -9.61
C ILE A 175 12.86 -9.63 -9.61
N SER A 176 12.96 -8.55 -8.81
CA SER A 176 14.18 -7.75 -8.74
C SER A 176 15.40 -8.55 -8.31
N SER A 177 15.21 -9.59 -7.49
CA SER A 177 16.30 -10.45 -7.00
C SER A 177 16.92 -11.33 -8.10
N PHE A 178 16.18 -11.63 -9.17
CA PHE A 178 16.61 -12.48 -10.28
C PHE A 178 17.35 -11.69 -11.38
N LYS A 179 18.44 -10.98 -11.03
CA LYS A 179 19.16 -10.10 -11.94
C LYS A 179 19.63 -10.80 -13.23
N SER A 180 20.29 -11.94 -13.10
CA SER A 180 20.79 -12.71 -14.25
C SER A 180 19.66 -13.22 -15.17
N LEU A 181 18.49 -13.57 -14.60
CA LEU A 181 17.33 -13.94 -15.39
C LEU A 181 16.79 -12.75 -16.20
N ARG A 182 16.74 -11.54 -15.59
CA ARG A 182 16.30 -10.32 -16.28
C ARG A 182 17.27 -9.90 -17.38
N GLU A 183 18.58 -10.02 -17.16
CA GLU A 183 19.61 -9.79 -18.18
C GLU A 183 19.48 -10.77 -19.36
N LYS A 184 19.25 -12.05 -19.06
CA LYS A 184 18.95 -13.04 -20.11
C LYS A 184 17.68 -12.70 -20.88
N GLY A 185 16.64 -12.27 -20.18
CA GLY A 185 15.38 -11.82 -20.80
C GLY A 185 15.59 -10.63 -21.74
N GLU A 186 16.34 -9.62 -21.31
CA GLU A 186 16.68 -8.46 -22.16
C GLU A 186 17.47 -8.86 -23.40
N ASN A 187 18.39 -9.81 -23.27
CA ASN A 187 19.18 -10.31 -24.42
C ASN A 187 18.32 -11.08 -25.44
N ILE A 188 17.28 -11.79 -24.99
CA ILE A 188 16.38 -12.58 -25.87
C ILE A 188 15.30 -11.71 -26.49
N PHE A 189 14.64 -10.84 -25.71
CA PHE A 189 13.46 -10.09 -26.11
C PHE A 189 13.73 -8.65 -26.51
N GLY A 190 14.96 -8.18 -26.30
CA GLY A 190 15.39 -6.81 -26.59
C GLY A 190 15.08 -5.83 -25.45
N LYS A 191 15.63 -4.63 -25.59
CA LYS A 191 15.42 -3.52 -24.65
C LYS A 191 14.05 -2.88 -24.86
N ASN A 192 13.47 -2.40 -23.77
CA ASN A 192 12.25 -1.61 -23.82
C ASN A 192 12.41 -0.36 -24.70
N LYS A 193 11.40 -0.07 -25.51
CA LYS A 193 11.41 1.08 -26.43
C LYS A 193 10.47 2.16 -25.89
N ILE A 194 11.01 3.36 -25.72
CA ILE A 194 10.24 4.54 -25.31
C ILE A 194 9.93 5.36 -26.57
N ASN A 195 8.71 5.31 -27.03
CA ASN A 195 8.25 5.95 -28.28
C ASN A 195 7.29 7.11 -28.04
N ASP A 196 6.60 7.16 -26.91
CA ASP A 196 5.58 8.16 -26.58
C ASP A 196 6.07 9.06 -25.46
N LYS A 197 5.65 10.34 -25.48
CA LYS A 197 5.99 11.35 -24.46
C LYS A 197 4.76 12.12 -24.00
N ASN A 198 3.55 11.58 -24.19
CA ASN A 198 2.29 12.29 -23.96
C ASN A 198 1.85 12.38 -22.49
N ILE A 199 2.79 12.32 -21.55
CA ILE A 199 2.54 12.56 -20.12
C ILE A 199 3.51 13.61 -19.56
N ASP A 200 3.10 14.25 -18.48
CA ASP A 200 3.93 15.21 -17.76
C ASP A 200 4.03 14.88 -16.26
N THR A 201 4.75 15.71 -15.51
CA THR A 201 4.95 15.51 -14.07
C THR A 201 3.68 15.69 -13.24
N LYS A 202 2.67 16.43 -13.74
CA LYS A 202 1.37 16.58 -13.07
C LYS A 202 0.52 15.33 -13.24
N ASP A 203 0.57 14.69 -14.41
CA ASP A 203 -0.07 13.39 -14.62
C ASP A 203 0.51 12.35 -13.66
N LEU A 204 1.85 12.32 -13.51
CA LEU A 204 2.53 11.41 -12.58
C LEU A 204 2.16 11.69 -11.13
N GLU A 205 2.13 12.96 -10.71
CA GLU A 205 1.70 13.36 -9.36
C GLU A 205 0.29 12.86 -9.04
N LYS A 206 -0.68 13.16 -9.91
CA LYS A 206 -2.07 12.72 -9.73
C LYS A 206 -2.19 11.19 -9.74
N SER A 207 -1.48 10.52 -10.65
CA SER A 207 -1.44 9.06 -10.70
C SER A 207 -0.88 8.45 -9.40
N LEU A 208 0.13 9.07 -8.82
CA LEU A 208 0.73 8.62 -7.56
C LEU A 208 -0.20 8.89 -6.37
N ILE A 209 -0.90 10.03 -6.32
CA ILE A 209 -1.94 10.31 -5.31
C ILE A 209 -3.03 9.24 -5.36
N PHE A 210 -3.56 8.95 -6.55
CA PHE A 210 -4.55 7.90 -6.76
C PHE A 210 -4.08 6.57 -6.17
N SER A 211 -2.88 6.13 -6.55
CA SER A 211 -2.35 4.82 -6.15
C SER A 211 -2.00 4.75 -4.66
N PHE A 212 -1.61 5.87 -4.03
CA PHE A 212 -1.43 5.96 -2.58
C PHE A 212 -2.76 5.72 -1.86
N VAL A 213 -3.83 6.41 -2.27
CA VAL A 213 -5.16 6.23 -1.69
C VAL A 213 -5.62 4.76 -1.82
N ILE A 214 -5.43 4.15 -2.99
CA ILE A 214 -5.76 2.73 -3.21
C ILE A 214 -4.94 1.82 -2.28
N SER A 215 -3.64 2.07 -2.10
CA SER A 215 -2.78 1.26 -1.23
C SER A 215 -3.24 1.29 0.23
N PHE A 216 -3.60 2.48 0.74
CA PHE A 216 -4.17 2.62 2.08
C PHE A 216 -5.55 1.97 2.17
N ALA A 217 -6.42 2.14 1.17
CA ALA A 217 -7.74 1.52 1.16
C ALA A 217 -7.65 -0.02 1.24
N GLN A 218 -6.73 -0.64 0.50
CA GLN A 218 -6.48 -2.08 0.55
C GLN A 218 -5.99 -2.53 1.94
N GLY A 219 -5.00 -1.87 2.50
CA GLY A 219 -4.48 -2.21 3.83
C GLY A 219 -5.51 -2.01 4.95
N LEU A 220 -6.29 -0.93 4.90
CA LEU A 220 -7.35 -0.66 5.89
C LEU A 220 -8.52 -1.66 5.73
N SER A 221 -8.87 -2.09 4.52
CA SER A 221 -9.85 -3.16 4.30
C SER A 221 -9.37 -4.49 4.88
N GLN A 222 -8.09 -4.82 4.76
CA GLN A 222 -7.52 -6.01 5.39
C GLN A 222 -7.54 -5.93 6.92
N LEU A 223 -7.23 -4.76 7.50
CA LEU A 223 -7.37 -4.52 8.93
C LEU A 223 -8.82 -4.70 9.40
N LYS A 224 -9.78 -4.23 8.60
CA LYS A 224 -11.21 -4.39 8.92
C LYS A 224 -11.59 -5.87 8.95
N ALA A 225 -11.29 -6.64 7.93
CA ALA A 225 -11.60 -8.07 7.88
C ALA A 225 -10.97 -8.83 9.07
N ALA A 226 -9.71 -8.53 9.39
CA ALA A 226 -9.05 -9.13 10.56
C ALA A 226 -9.68 -8.68 11.89
N SER A 227 -10.10 -7.41 11.99
CA SER A 227 -10.79 -6.90 13.18
C SER A 227 -12.11 -7.62 13.41
N ASP A 228 -12.89 -7.79 12.34
CA ASP A 228 -14.19 -8.46 12.40
C ASP A 228 -14.01 -9.95 12.78
N GLU A 229 -13.09 -10.68 12.12
CA GLU A 229 -12.91 -12.12 12.38
C GLU A 229 -12.22 -12.43 13.72
N LYS A 230 -11.25 -11.62 14.14
CA LYS A 230 -10.49 -11.85 15.39
C LYS A 230 -11.02 -11.04 16.56
N SER A 231 -12.10 -10.27 16.36
CA SER A 231 -12.70 -9.41 17.40
C SER A 231 -11.66 -8.46 18.03
N TYR A 232 -10.84 -7.81 17.19
CA TYR A 232 -9.83 -6.86 17.70
C TYR A 232 -10.42 -5.53 18.14
N ASP A 233 -11.59 -5.17 17.63
CA ASP A 233 -12.28 -3.88 17.89
C ASP A 233 -11.40 -2.68 17.51
N LEU A 234 -10.86 -2.70 16.30
CA LEU A 234 -9.95 -1.66 15.79
C LEU A 234 -10.68 -0.34 15.53
N ASN A 235 -10.13 0.74 16.05
CA ASN A 235 -10.55 2.09 15.72
C ASN A 235 -9.67 2.67 14.61
N PHE A 236 -10.21 2.81 13.40
CA PHE A 236 -9.46 3.21 12.20
C PHE A 236 -9.03 4.67 12.22
N GLU A 237 -9.83 5.56 12.83
CA GLU A 237 -9.42 6.95 13.06
C GLU A 237 -8.15 6.99 13.90
N LYS A 238 -8.12 6.27 15.02
CA LYS A 238 -6.95 6.21 15.90
C LYS A 238 -5.73 5.58 15.21
N ILE A 239 -5.92 4.57 14.36
CA ILE A 239 -4.84 3.96 13.57
C ILE A 239 -4.23 5.00 12.63
N CYS A 240 -5.05 5.71 11.85
CA CYS A 240 -4.57 6.78 10.98
C CYS A 240 -3.88 7.89 11.77
N LYS A 241 -4.39 8.23 12.95
CA LYS A 241 -3.84 9.25 13.85
C LYS A 241 -2.40 8.93 14.26
N ILE A 242 -2.13 7.70 14.70
CA ILE A 242 -0.78 7.30 15.16
C ILE A 242 0.21 7.11 14.01
N TRP A 243 -0.25 6.95 12.78
CA TRP A 243 0.61 6.85 11.60
C TRP A 243 1.05 8.22 11.03
N ARG A 244 0.53 9.33 11.55
CA ARG A 244 0.91 10.68 11.10
C ARG A 244 2.34 11.08 11.45
N GLY A 245 2.96 10.46 12.46
CA GLY A 245 4.31 10.78 12.89
C GLY A 245 5.08 9.55 13.36
N GLY A 246 6.40 9.62 13.32
CA GLY A 246 7.27 8.56 13.82
C GLY A 246 7.19 7.23 13.06
N CYS A 247 6.65 7.19 11.86
CA CYS A 247 6.56 5.98 11.05
C CYS A 247 6.94 6.21 9.58
N ILE A 248 7.18 5.13 8.87
CA ILE A 248 7.67 5.17 7.47
C ILE A 248 6.56 5.62 6.50
N ILE A 249 5.30 5.33 6.80
CA ILE A 249 4.16 5.69 5.92
C ILE A 249 3.48 7.01 6.32
N ARG A 250 4.10 7.82 7.20
CA ARG A 250 3.54 9.12 7.52
C ARG A 250 3.30 9.92 6.24
N ALA A 251 2.10 10.45 6.08
CA ALA A 251 1.67 11.17 4.90
C ALA A 251 0.56 12.17 5.24
N ARG A 252 0.49 13.27 4.51
CA ARG A 252 -0.59 14.27 4.62
C ARG A 252 -1.97 13.67 4.40
N LEU A 253 -2.09 12.70 3.50
CA LEU A 253 -3.34 11.99 3.22
C LEU A 253 -3.97 11.32 4.45
N LEU A 254 -3.19 10.98 5.47
CA LEU A 254 -3.71 10.41 6.72
C LEU A 254 -4.69 11.35 7.44
N GLU A 255 -4.55 12.67 7.29
CA GLU A 255 -5.53 13.63 7.82
C GLU A 255 -6.92 13.48 7.15
N ASN A 256 -6.93 13.20 5.84
CA ASN A 256 -8.17 12.93 5.12
C ASN A 256 -8.79 11.61 5.56
N PHE A 257 -7.96 10.57 5.75
CA PHE A 257 -8.43 9.25 6.19
C PHE A 257 -8.98 9.29 7.63
N MET A 258 -8.31 10.02 8.54
CA MET A 258 -8.83 10.27 9.89
C MET A 258 -10.20 10.92 9.84
N LYS A 259 -10.39 11.97 9.03
CA LYS A 259 -11.68 12.65 8.89
C LYS A 259 -12.77 11.70 8.38
N ALA A 260 -12.46 10.86 7.40
CA ALA A 260 -13.38 9.85 6.87
C ALA A 260 -13.84 8.89 7.97
N PHE A 261 -12.91 8.29 8.73
CA PHE A 261 -13.23 7.36 9.80
C PHE A 261 -13.82 8.02 11.05
N ASN A 262 -13.55 9.31 11.29
CA ASN A 262 -14.23 10.06 12.34
C ASN A 262 -15.72 10.29 12.03
N LYS A 263 -16.06 10.49 10.74
CA LYS A 263 -17.46 10.56 10.29
C LYS A 263 -18.15 9.19 10.41
N LYS A 264 -17.46 8.13 10.04
CA LYS A 264 -17.98 6.75 10.01
C LYS A 264 -16.87 5.72 10.19
N ASN A 265 -16.67 5.24 11.43
CA ASN A 265 -15.60 4.27 11.75
C ASN A 265 -15.79 2.89 11.08
N ASP A 266 -17.02 2.53 10.73
CA ASP A 266 -17.40 1.24 10.12
C ASP A 266 -17.52 1.30 8.59
N LEU A 267 -16.84 2.24 7.93
CA LEU A 267 -16.76 2.29 6.46
C LEU A 267 -16.37 0.91 5.91
N SER A 268 -17.19 0.37 5.00
CA SER A 268 -16.90 -0.90 4.33
C SER A 268 -15.65 -0.83 3.45
N ASN A 269 -15.35 0.35 2.91
CA ASN A 269 -14.12 0.66 2.21
C ASN A 269 -13.85 2.17 2.28
N LEU A 270 -12.59 2.57 2.48
CA LEU A 270 -12.16 3.98 2.54
C LEU A 270 -12.60 4.77 1.30
N LEU A 271 -12.63 4.14 0.13
CA LEU A 271 -13.00 4.78 -1.15
C LEU A 271 -14.44 5.28 -1.21
N PHE A 272 -15.30 4.85 -0.28
CA PHE A 272 -16.72 5.21 -0.24
C PHE A 272 -17.02 6.43 0.65
N ASP A 273 -16.00 7.03 1.26
CA ASP A 273 -16.12 8.37 1.85
C ASP A 273 -16.16 9.44 0.75
N GLU A 274 -16.99 10.47 0.92
CA GLU A 274 -17.22 11.52 -0.08
C GLU A 274 -15.95 12.33 -0.43
N ASP A 275 -15.16 12.68 0.58
CA ASP A 275 -13.94 13.45 0.37
C ASP A 275 -12.88 12.59 -0.34
N ILE A 276 -12.76 11.31 0.05
CA ILE A 276 -11.84 10.37 -0.57
C ILE A 276 -12.26 10.03 -2.00
N SER A 277 -13.55 9.81 -2.24
CA SER A 277 -14.07 9.58 -3.60
C SER A 277 -13.85 10.77 -4.51
N SER A 278 -13.92 11.99 -3.98
CA SER A 278 -13.58 13.22 -4.73
C SER A 278 -12.09 13.24 -5.13
N ILE A 279 -11.17 12.87 -4.21
CA ILE A 279 -9.74 12.76 -4.54
C ILE A 279 -9.54 11.73 -5.67
N ILE A 280 -10.15 10.57 -5.57
CA ILE A 280 -10.09 9.52 -6.59
C ILE A 280 -10.61 10.02 -7.94
N ASN A 281 -11.79 10.63 -7.99
CA ASN A 281 -12.38 11.15 -9.22
C ASN A 281 -11.51 12.21 -9.90
N ASN A 282 -10.81 13.04 -9.13
CA ASN A 282 -9.89 14.07 -9.63
C ASN A 282 -8.55 13.52 -10.13
N THR A 283 -8.22 12.27 -9.82
CA THR A 283 -6.89 11.69 -10.06
C THR A 283 -6.91 10.45 -10.96
N VAL A 284 -8.02 9.72 -11.05
CA VAL A 284 -8.13 8.46 -11.82
C VAL A 284 -7.83 8.61 -13.31
N ASN A 285 -8.21 9.73 -13.93
CA ASN A 285 -7.92 9.94 -15.34
C ASN A 285 -6.43 10.07 -15.63
N ALA A 286 -5.67 10.69 -14.71
CA ALA A 286 -4.22 10.74 -14.80
C ALA A 286 -3.61 9.34 -14.59
N ALA A 287 -4.12 8.55 -13.64
CA ALA A 287 -3.69 7.17 -13.44
C ALA A 287 -3.90 6.33 -14.70
N ARG A 288 -5.04 6.48 -15.41
CA ARG A 288 -5.28 5.82 -16.70
C ARG A 288 -4.30 6.25 -17.77
N LYS A 289 -4.08 7.57 -17.90
CA LYS A 289 -3.16 8.13 -18.88
C LYS A 289 -1.74 7.61 -18.69
N VAL A 290 -1.26 7.60 -17.43
CA VAL A 290 0.07 7.06 -17.07
C VAL A 290 0.13 5.55 -17.28
N SER A 291 -0.93 4.80 -16.99
CA SER A 291 -1.00 3.36 -17.23
C SER A 291 -0.88 3.02 -18.73
N VAL A 292 -1.61 3.72 -19.58
CA VAL A 292 -1.53 3.58 -21.06
C VAL A 292 -0.12 3.92 -21.53
N TYR A 293 0.48 5.00 -21.00
CA TYR A 293 1.86 5.35 -21.30
C TYR A 293 2.84 4.22 -20.94
N CYS A 294 2.71 3.62 -19.76
CA CYS A 294 3.57 2.52 -19.35
C CYS A 294 3.44 1.30 -20.27
N ILE A 295 2.21 0.92 -20.64
CA ILE A 295 1.93 -0.21 -21.54
C ILE A 295 2.56 0.03 -22.91
N ASN A 296 2.32 1.19 -23.52
CA ASN A 296 2.82 1.53 -24.86
C ASN A 296 4.35 1.61 -24.92
N ASN A 297 4.98 2.00 -23.81
CA ASN A 297 6.44 2.15 -23.71
C ASN A 297 7.13 0.96 -23.00
N GLN A 298 6.43 -0.14 -22.77
CA GLN A 298 6.95 -1.36 -22.14
C GLN A 298 7.62 -1.10 -20.77
N ILE A 299 7.09 -0.11 -20.02
CA ILE A 299 7.58 0.22 -18.68
C ILE A 299 6.87 -0.69 -17.67
N PRO A 300 7.60 -1.49 -16.88
CA PRO A 300 6.98 -2.33 -15.86
C PRO A 300 6.43 -1.46 -14.72
N ALA A 301 5.10 -1.44 -14.57
CA ALA A 301 4.38 -0.64 -13.59
C ALA A 301 3.36 -1.50 -12.82
N TYR A 302 3.84 -2.52 -12.13
CA TYR A 302 3.04 -3.56 -11.49
C TYR A 302 2.01 -2.99 -10.51
N SER A 303 2.44 -2.09 -9.61
CA SER A 303 1.59 -1.58 -8.55
C SER A 303 0.62 -0.50 -9.06
N LEU A 304 1.04 0.33 -10.01
CA LEU A 304 0.15 1.30 -10.65
C LEU A 304 -0.98 0.60 -11.42
N LEU A 305 -0.64 -0.37 -12.27
CA LEU A 305 -1.62 -1.11 -13.07
C LEU A 305 -2.58 -1.91 -12.17
N SER A 306 -2.07 -2.53 -11.12
CA SER A 306 -2.88 -3.24 -10.13
C SER A 306 -3.80 -2.31 -9.34
N SER A 307 -3.35 -1.10 -9.01
CA SER A 307 -4.18 -0.09 -8.34
C SER A 307 -5.39 0.29 -9.20
N LEU A 308 -5.14 0.54 -10.48
CA LEU A 308 -6.19 0.91 -11.41
C LEU A 308 -7.18 -0.24 -11.66
N SER A 309 -6.67 -1.46 -11.84
CA SER A 309 -7.50 -2.66 -12.01
C SER A 309 -8.37 -2.94 -10.78
N TYR A 310 -7.82 -2.78 -9.57
CA TYR A 310 -8.56 -2.91 -8.32
C TYR A 310 -9.72 -1.90 -8.24
N PHE A 311 -9.43 -0.63 -8.54
CA PHE A 311 -10.45 0.41 -8.55
C PHE A 311 -11.56 0.12 -9.57
N ASP A 312 -11.19 -0.32 -10.78
CA ASP A 312 -12.18 -0.67 -11.81
C ASP A 312 -13.04 -1.87 -11.40
N ALA A 313 -12.45 -2.87 -10.75
CA ALA A 313 -13.19 -4.01 -10.21
C ALA A 313 -14.17 -3.59 -9.10
N ILE A 314 -13.73 -2.77 -8.14
CA ILE A 314 -14.57 -2.32 -7.00
C ILE A 314 -15.80 -1.50 -7.43
N LYS A 315 -15.67 -0.71 -8.49
CA LYS A 315 -16.80 0.10 -9.00
C LYS A 315 -17.68 -0.64 -10.01
N THR A 316 -17.31 -1.85 -10.41
CA THR A 316 -18.05 -2.63 -11.41
C THR A 316 -19.04 -3.56 -10.72
N SER A 317 -20.34 -3.25 -10.84
CA SER A 317 -21.41 -4.02 -10.19
C SER A 317 -21.55 -5.45 -10.73
N ARG A 318 -21.16 -5.71 -11.98
CA ARG A 318 -21.21 -7.03 -12.61
C ARG A 318 -19.86 -7.39 -13.21
N LEU A 319 -19.10 -8.20 -12.49
CA LEU A 319 -17.83 -8.76 -12.94
C LEU A 319 -18.08 -10.03 -13.80
N PRO A 320 -17.11 -10.43 -14.66
CA PRO A 320 -17.24 -11.61 -15.52
C PRO A 320 -17.02 -12.93 -14.75
N MET A 321 -17.23 -12.95 -13.44
CA MET A 321 -17.06 -14.12 -12.57
C MET A 321 -18.16 -15.15 -12.71
N ASN A 322 -19.31 -14.78 -13.31
CA ASN A 322 -20.36 -15.67 -13.70
C ASN A 322 -19.87 -16.79 -14.65
N LEU A 323 -18.94 -16.48 -15.55
CA LEU A 323 -18.34 -17.50 -16.43
C LEU A 323 -17.50 -18.51 -15.62
N ILE A 324 -16.69 -18.06 -14.67
CA ILE A 324 -15.90 -18.96 -13.81
C ILE A 324 -16.86 -19.87 -13.01
N GLN A 325 -17.93 -19.30 -12.45
CA GLN A 325 -18.88 -20.09 -11.68
C GLN A 325 -19.64 -21.10 -12.57
N ALA A 326 -20.00 -20.73 -13.80
CA ALA A 326 -20.58 -21.64 -14.78
C ALA A 326 -19.59 -22.78 -15.17
N GLN A 327 -18.31 -22.46 -15.39
CA GLN A 327 -17.27 -23.46 -15.65
C GLN A 327 -17.13 -24.43 -14.48
N ARG A 328 -17.12 -23.94 -13.24
CA ARG A 328 -17.04 -24.78 -12.03
C ARG A 328 -18.25 -25.70 -11.91
N ASP A 329 -19.43 -25.22 -12.24
CA ASP A 329 -20.64 -26.02 -12.25
C ASP A 329 -20.61 -27.10 -13.36
N CYS A 330 -20.15 -26.71 -14.56
CA CYS A 330 -20.05 -27.61 -15.71
C CYS A 330 -19.10 -28.79 -15.49
N PHE A 331 -17.92 -28.56 -14.89
CA PHE A 331 -16.93 -29.62 -14.69
C PHE A 331 -17.04 -30.35 -13.36
N GLY A 332 -17.73 -29.78 -12.37
CA GLY A 332 -17.68 -30.32 -11.00
C GLY A 332 -18.94 -30.14 -10.18
N GLU A 333 -20.06 -29.77 -10.77
CA GLU A 333 -21.35 -29.57 -10.08
C GLU A 333 -21.25 -28.62 -8.86
N HIS A 334 -20.38 -27.59 -8.97
CA HIS A 334 -20.11 -26.67 -7.86
C HIS A 334 -21.22 -25.65 -7.61
N THR A 335 -22.31 -25.76 -8.31
CA THR A 335 -23.50 -24.94 -8.17
C THR A 335 -23.28 -23.44 -8.46
N PHE A 336 -24.36 -22.68 -8.57
CA PHE A 336 -24.34 -21.22 -8.77
C PHE A 336 -25.60 -20.59 -8.18
N GLU A 337 -25.49 -19.31 -7.83
CA GLU A 337 -26.64 -18.46 -7.50
C GLU A 337 -27.15 -17.76 -8.74
N ARG A 338 -28.46 -17.48 -8.81
CA ARG A 338 -29.10 -16.80 -9.92
C ARG A 338 -29.38 -15.34 -9.56
N ILE A 339 -29.43 -14.47 -10.56
CA ILE A 339 -29.75 -13.04 -10.38
C ILE A 339 -31.25 -12.76 -10.25
N ASP A 340 -32.11 -13.71 -10.68
CA ASP A 340 -33.55 -13.54 -10.82
C ASP A 340 -34.36 -14.25 -9.71
N LYS A 341 -33.71 -15.13 -8.93
CA LYS A 341 -34.33 -15.82 -7.80
C LYS A 341 -33.31 -16.31 -6.79
N PRO A 342 -33.66 -16.35 -5.49
CA PRO A 342 -32.77 -16.86 -4.45
C PRO A 342 -32.59 -18.38 -4.53
N GLY A 343 -31.51 -18.89 -3.96
CA GLY A 343 -31.18 -20.32 -3.88
C GLY A 343 -29.94 -20.68 -4.66
N THR A 344 -29.55 -21.95 -4.52
CA THR A 344 -28.39 -22.55 -5.16
C THR A 344 -28.84 -23.54 -6.23
N PHE A 345 -28.27 -23.47 -7.40
CA PHE A 345 -28.70 -24.18 -8.59
C PHE A 345 -27.53 -24.94 -9.20
N HIS A 346 -27.85 -26.01 -9.93
CA HIS A 346 -26.96 -26.78 -10.80
C HIS A 346 -27.65 -26.95 -12.16
N TYR A 347 -26.89 -27.01 -13.24
CA TYR A 347 -27.40 -27.27 -14.57
C TYR A 347 -26.78 -28.53 -15.18
N ASN A 348 -27.60 -29.56 -15.44
CA ASN A 348 -27.13 -30.90 -15.85
C ASN A 348 -26.68 -30.99 -17.32
N ASN A 349 -27.09 -30.07 -18.16
CA ASN A 349 -26.98 -30.21 -19.63
C ASN A 349 -26.04 -29.18 -20.27
N TRP A 350 -24.90 -28.86 -19.60
CA TRP A 350 -23.92 -27.91 -20.11
C TRP A 350 -23.27 -28.31 -21.45
N GLN A 351 -23.32 -29.60 -21.81
CA GLN A 351 -22.61 -30.18 -22.96
C GLN A 351 -23.54 -30.82 -23.99
N ASP A 352 -24.86 -30.66 -23.86
CA ASP A 352 -25.87 -31.18 -24.79
C ASP A 352 -26.17 -30.25 -25.97
#